data_0827c55702c271636ee280646ff47346
#
_entry.id   0827c55702c271636ee280646ff47346
#
_cell.length_a   1.000
_cell.length_b   1.000
_cell.length_c   1.000
_cell.angle_alpha   90.00
_cell.angle_beta   90.00
_cell.angle_gamma   90.00
#
_symmetry.space_group_name_H-M   'P 1'
#
loop_
_entity.id
_entity.type
_entity.pdbx_description
1 polymer ?
#
loop_
_entity_poly.entity_id
_entity_poly.type
_entity_poly.pdbx_seq_one_letter_code
_entity_poly.pdbx_strand_id
1 'polypeptide(L)'
;MKSYEAELSVSQWSKSGWVFLHEVVEVWNVEENEVSEWIEDIKHDNPDLFDYVTDAFREWNNLPDYEEIDNEWCITLVEISDGGSEKILAQTSIWESELAKEWFNN
;
A
#
# COMPACT_ATOMS: atom_id res chain seq x y z
N MET A 1 -14.94 20.87 6.14
CA MET A 1 -13.52 20.61 6.43
C MET A 1 -13.08 19.32 5.78
N LYS A 2 -11.95 19.30 5.11
CA LYS A 2 -11.41 18.09 4.49
C LYS A 2 -10.38 17.46 5.42
N SER A 3 -10.35 16.14 5.46
CA SER A 3 -9.32 15.39 6.15
C SER A 3 -8.59 14.49 5.16
N TYR A 4 -7.42 14.03 5.54
CA TYR A 4 -6.58 13.22 4.67
C TYR A 4 -6.05 12.02 5.43
N GLU A 5 -6.03 10.88 4.75
CA GLU A 5 -5.52 9.63 5.32
C GLU A 5 -4.64 8.93 4.30
N ALA A 6 -3.58 8.30 4.78
CA ALA A 6 -2.78 7.36 3.99
C ALA A 6 -3.12 5.96 4.47
N GLU A 7 -3.42 5.06 3.54
CA GLU A 7 -3.80 3.68 3.85
C GLU A 7 -2.81 2.70 3.25
N LEU A 8 -2.37 1.74 4.06
CA LEU A 8 -1.62 0.58 3.59
C LEU A 8 -2.57 -0.61 3.56
N SER A 9 -2.75 -1.19 2.39
CA SER A 9 -3.59 -2.36 2.22
C SER A 9 -2.83 -3.48 1.53
N VAL A 10 -3.33 -4.70 1.70
CA VAL A 10 -2.79 -5.89 1.04
C VAL A 10 -3.92 -6.64 0.36
N SER A 11 -3.66 -7.10 -0.87
CA SER A 11 -4.58 -7.96 -1.61
C SER A 11 -3.84 -9.23 -1.99
N GLN A 12 -4.45 -10.39 -1.70
CA GLN A 12 -3.91 -11.67 -2.13
C GLN A 12 -4.55 -12.08 -3.47
N TRP A 13 -3.71 -12.28 -4.45
CA TRP A 13 -4.12 -12.64 -5.81
C TRP A 13 -3.71 -14.07 -6.12
N SER A 14 -4.64 -14.83 -6.72
CA SER A 14 -4.30 -16.09 -7.35
C SER A 14 -3.68 -15.86 -8.73
N LYS A 15 -3.02 -16.86 -9.30
CA LYS A 15 -2.52 -16.81 -10.68
C LYS A 15 -3.64 -16.63 -11.71
N SER A 16 -4.85 -17.04 -11.37
CA SER A 16 -6.03 -16.90 -12.24
C SER A 16 -6.62 -15.50 -12.27
N GLY A 17 -6.06 -14.57 -11.49
CA GLY A 17 -6.55 -13.19 -11.44
C GLY A 17 -7.67 -12.95 -10.42
N TRP A 18 -7.87 -13.87 -9.50
CA TRP A 18 -8.87 -13.72 -8.44
C TRP A 18 -8.25 -13.10 -7.20
N VAL A 19 -8.92 -12.09 -6.63
CA VAL A 19 -8.59 -11.56 -5.30
C VAL A 19 -9.43 -12.34 -4.29
N PHE A 20 -8.80 -13.09 -3.41
CA PHE A 20 -9.50 -13.82 -2.36
C PHE A 20 -9.30 -13.29 -0.96
N LEU A 21 -8.47 -12.26 -0.81
CA LEU A 21 -8.30 -11.51 0.43
C LEU A 21 -7.93 -10.08 0.10
N HIS A 22 -8.60 -9.12 0.76
CA HIS A 22 -8.22 -7.72 0.74
C HIS A 22 -8.39 -7.17 2.14
N GLU A 23 -7.35 -6.54 2.66
CA GLU A 23 -7.35 -6.02 4.03
C GLU A 23 -6.61 -4.70 4.10
N VAL A 24 -7.18 -3.74 4.80
CA VAL A 24 -6.48 -2.52 5.18
C VAL A 24 -5.69 -2.83 6.44
N VAL A 25 -4.38 -2.74 6.35
CA VAL A 25 -3.45 -3.13 7.42
C VAL A 25 -3.17 -1.97 8.36
N GLU A 26 -3.03 -0.78 7.81
CA GLU A 26 -2.69 0.40 8.60
C GLU A 26 -3.27 1.66 7.96
N VAL A 27 -3.67 2.63 8.79
CA VAL A 27 -4.19 3.93 8.35
C VAL A 27 -3.48 5.02 9.17
N TRP A 28 -2.98 6.03 8.46
CA TRP A 28 -2.32 7.19 9.09
C TRP A 28 -3.12 8.46 8.79
N ASN A 29 -3.27 9.31 9.79
CA ASN A 29 -3.80 10.66 9.58
C ASN A 29 -2.69 11.53 8.97
N VAL A 30 -3.02 12.22 7.88
CA VAL A 30 -2.08 13.10 7.18
C VAL A 30 -2.52 14.55 7.40
N GLU A 31 -1.60 15.39 7.84
CA GLU A 31 -1.86 16.82 7.99
C GLU A 31 -1.92 17.49 6.61
N GLU A 32 -2.75 18.52 6.48
CA GLU A 32 -2.94 19.22 5.21
C GLU A 32 -1.61 19.72 4.62
N ASN A 33 -0.70 20.19 5.45
CA ASN A 33 0.61 20.67 5.02
C ASN A 33 1.57 19.55 4.57
N GLU A 34 1.24 18.29 4.86
CA GLU A 34 2.03 17.13 4.46
C GLU A 34 1.52 16.47 3.17
N VAL A 35 0.34 16.85 2.69
CA VAL A 35 -0.31 16.21 1.53
C VAL A 35 0.57 16.26 0.28
N SER A 36 1.17 17.41 -0.01
CA SER A 36 2.03 17.57 -1.20
C SER A 36 3.23 16.63 -1.15
N GLU A 37 3.84 16.46 0.01
CA GLU A 37 4.97 15.57 0.20
C GLU A 37 4.57 14.11 -0.01
N TRP A 38 3.43 13.70 0.55
CA TRP A 38 2.89 12.36 0.34
C TRP A 38 2.61 12.06 -1.14
N ILE A 39 2.01 13.02 -1.85
CA ILE A 39 1.74 12.88 -3.28
C ILE A 39 3.03 12.68 -4.07
N GLU A 40 4.05 13.50 -3.80
CA GLU A 40 5.34 13.38 -4.48
C GLU A 40 6.03 12.05 -4.17
N ASP A 41 6.03 11.63 -2.91
CA ASP A 41 6.62 10.36 -2.50
C ASP A 41 5.94 9.17 -3.19
N ILE A 42 4.62 9.18 -3.25
CA ILE A 42 3.85 8.11 -3.90
C ILE A 42 4.09 8.10 -5.42
N LYS A 43 4.07 9.27 -6.07
CA LYS A 43 4.28 9.36 -7.52
C LYS A 43 5.66 8.91 -7.96
N HIS A 44 6.68 9.12 -7.15
CA HIS A 44 8.07 8.82 -7.47
C HIS A 44 8.56 7.52 -6.84
N ASP A 45 7.67 6.73 -6.25
CA ASP A 45 8.01 5.47 -5.58
C ASP A 45 9.18 5.64 -4.61
N ASN A 46 9.09 6.66 -3.74
CA ASN A 46 10.14 6.97 -2.79
C ASN A 46 10.50 5.73 -1.94
N PRO A 47 11.78 5.36 -1.84
CA PRO A 47 12.19 4.19 -1.06
C PRO A 47 11.71 4.18 0.40
N ASP A 48 11.50 5.34 1.00
CA ASP A 48 11.00 5.44 2.38
C ASP A 48 9.61 4.83 2.53
N LEU A 49 8.79 4.85 1.46
CA LEU A 49 7.47 4.21 1.48
C LEU A 49 7.59 2.69 1.53
N PHE A 50 8.62 2.14 0.92
CA PHE A 50 8.84 0.69 0.92
C PHE A 50 9.22 0.18 2.31
N ASP A 51 9.78 1.03 3.16
CA ASP A 51 10.06 0.65 4.55
C ASP A 51 8.78 0.33 5.31
N TYR A 52 7.69 1.08 5.08
CA TYR A 52 6.39 0.78 5.68
C TYR A 52 5.85 -0.56 5.19
N VAL A 53 5.94 -0.81 3.89
CA VAL A 53 5.51 -2.08 3.29
C VAL A 53 6.35 -3.23 3.83
N THR A 54 7.64 -3.04 3.94
CA THR A 54 8.59 -4.02 4.44
C THR A 54 8.29 -4.42 5.88
N ASP A 55 8.03 -3.45 6.74
CA ASP A 55 7.70 -3.70 8.14
C ASP A 55 6.37 -4.48 8.25
N ALA A 56 5.38 -4.08 7.49
CA ALA A 56 4.08 -4.76 7.46
C ALA A 56 4.22 -6.20 6.92
N PHE A 57 5.04 -6.38 5.90
CA PHE A 57 5.33 -7.69 5.31
C PHE A 57 5.93 -8.65 6.34
N ARG A 58 6.83 -8.18 7.18
CA ARG A 58 7.47 -9.01 8.23
C ARG A 58 6.47 -9.44 9.30
N GLU A 59 5.49 -8.61 9.60
CA GLU A 59 4.47 -8.88 10.60
C GLU A 59 3.27 -9.66 10.05
N TRP A 60 3.13 -9.71 8.72
CA TRP A 60 2.02 -10.38 8.06
C TRP A 60 2.22 -11.90 8.10
N ASN A 61 1.31 -12.60 8.76
CA ASN A 61 1.45 -14.04 9.00
C ASN A 61 0.97 -14.94 7.85
N ASN A 62 0.36 -14.37 6.82
CA ASN A 62 -0.12 -15.13 5.66
C ASN A 62 0.95 -15.14 4.57
N LEU A 63 1.93 -16.01 4.73
CA LEU A 63 3.00 -16.14 3.74
C LEU A 63 2.44 -16.69 2.43
N PRO A 64 2.60 -15.97 1.32
CA PRO A 64 2.11 -16.45 0.05
C PRO A 64 3.01 -17.57 -0.51
N ASP A 65 2.40 -18.46 -1.25
CA ASP A 65 3.13 -19.36 -2.14
C ASP A 65 3.21 -18.63 -3.49
N TYR A 66 4.35 -18.05 -3.80
CA TYR A 66 4.53 -17.24 -5.00
C TYR A 66 4.29 -17.99 -6.31
N GLU A 67 4.21 -19.31 -6.28
CA GLU A 67 3.84 -20.10 -7.45
C GLU A 67 2.32 -20.05 -7.70
N GLU A 68 1.53 -19.96 -6.64
CA GLU A 68 0.07 -19.99 -6.70
C GLU A 68 -0.60 -18.68 -6.33
N ILE A 69 -0.01 -17.93 -5.38
CA ILE A 69 -0.56 -16.66 -4.91
C ILE A 69 0.54 -15.62 -4.75
N ASP A 70 0.16 -14.36 -4.87
CA ASP A 70 1.05 -13.24 -4.62
C ASP A 70 0.27 -12.15 -3.86
N ASN A 71 0.96 -11.40 -3.03
CA ASN A 71 0.39 -10.27 -2.31
C ASN A 71 0.76 -8.96 -3.00
N GLU A 72 -0.25 -8.15 -3.28
CA GLU A 72 -0.07 -6.79 -3.74
C GLU A 72 -0.26 -5.84 -2.57
N TRP A 73 0.78 -5.06 -2.25
CA TRP A 73 0.74 -4.04 -1.22
C TRP A 73 0.50 -2.69 -1.85
N CYS A 74 -0.51 -1.97 -1.37
CA CYS A 74 -0.88 -0.66 -1.90
C CYS A 74 -0.78 0.40 -0.83
N ILE A 75 -0.23 1.57 -1.21
CA ILE A 75 -0.27 2.77 -0.40
C ILE A 75 -1.14 3.77 -1.14
N THR A 76 -2.20 4.24 -0.49
CA THR A 76 -3.19 5.12 -1.08
C THR A 76 -3.38 6.35 -0.22
N LEU A 77 -3.27 7.54 -0.80
CA LEU A 77 -3.59 8.79 -0.12
C LEU A 77 -5.00 9.20 -0.53
N VAL A 78 -5.89 9.37 0.43
CA VAL A 78 -7.28 9.75 0.20
C VAL A 78 -7.62 11.08 0.85
N GLU A 79 -8.47 11.84 0.18
CA GLU A 79 -9.09 13.05 0.70
C GLU A 79 -10.52 12.71 1.10
N ILE A 80 -10.89 13.02 2.33
CA ILE A 80 -12.22 12.76 2.87
C ILE A 80 -12.93 14.09 3.07
N SER A 81 -14.06 14.28 2.39
CA SER A 81 -14.88 15.50 2.52
C SER A 81 -15.85 15.37 3.70
N ASP A 82 -16.49 16.51 4.08
CA ASP A 82 -17.45 16.57 5.17
C ASP A 82 -18.62 15.60 5.03
N GLY A 83 -18.96 15.23 3.81
CA GLY A 83 -20.03 14.26 3.55
C GLY A 83 -19.58 12.80 3.62
N GLY A 84 -18.32 12.55 3.96
CA GLY A 84 -17.75 11.21 3.98
C GLY A 84 -17.32 10.69 2.61
N SER A 85 -17.39 11.52 1.56
CA SER A 85 -16.93 11.14 0.23
C SER A 85 -15.41 11.06 0.19
N GLU A 86 -14.90 9.99 -0.38
CA GLU A 86 -13.46 9.77 -0.51
C GLU A 86 -12.99 10.00 -1.94
N LYS A 87 -11.82 10.61 -2.08
CA LYS A 87 -11.17 10.82 -3.37
C LYS A 87 -9.73 10.37 -3.26
N ILE A 88 -9.30 9.50 -4.16
CA ILE A 88 -7.91 9.05 -4.23
C ILE A 88 -7.07 10.15 -4.87
N LEU A 89 -6.10 10.65 -4.13
CA LEU A 89 -5.17 11.69 -4.60
C LEU A 89 -3.92 11.09 -5.22
N ALA A 90 -3.44 9.98 -4.68
CA ALA A 90 -2.28 9.27 -5.21
C ALA A 90 -2.32 7.81 -4.72
N GLN A 91 -1.76 6.91 -5.51
CA GLN A 91 -1.70 5.50 -5.16
C GLN A 91 -0.50 4.84 -5.84
N THR A 92 0.16 3.98 -5.11
CA THR A 92 1.20 3.11 -5.67
C THR A 92 1.02 1.69 -5.12
N SER A 93 1.51 0.72 -5.86
CA SER A 93 1.47 -0.67 -5.42
C SER A 93 2.81 -1.36 -5.66
N ILE A 94 3.07 -2.38 -4.86
CA ILE A 94 4.25 -3.22 -5.02
C ILE A 94 3.87 -4.67 -4.74
N TRP A 95 4.34 -5.56 -5.59
CA TRP A 95 4.11 -6.99 -5.45
C TRP A 95 5.17 -7.59 -4.54
N GLU A 96 4.72 -8.42 -3.60
CA GLU A 96 5.59 -9.06 -2.62
C GLU A 96 6.65 -9.94 -3.28
N SER A 97 6.31 -10.62 -4.36
CA SER A 97 7.25 -11.42 -5.14
C SER A 97 8.40 -10.57 -5.73
N GLU A 98 8.11 -9.34 -6.12
CA GLU A 98 9.13 -8.41 -6.63
C GLU A 98 10.04 -7.93 -5.50
N LEU A 99 9.48 -7.63 -4.33
CA LEU A 99 10.26 -7.28 -3.14
C LEU A 99 11.20 -8.41 -2.75
N ALA A 100 10.71 -9.63 -2.75
CA ALA A 100 11.50 -10.81 -2.40
C ALA A 100 12.68 -10.98 -3.36
N LYS A 101 12.49 -10.74 -4.66
CA LYS A 101 13.57 -10.80 -5.64
C LYS A 101 14.68 -9.79 -5.36
N GLU A 102 14.30 -8.56 -5.05
CA GLU A 102 15.27 -7.51 -4.72
C GLU A 102 16.05 -7.84 -3.45
N TRP A 103 15.39 -8.44 -2.47
CA TRP A 103 15.97 -8.77 -1.19
C TRP A 103 16.92 -9.96 -1.24
N PHE A 104 16.57 -10.99 -2.03
CA PHE A 104 17.35 -12.22 -2.11
C PHE A 104 18.45 -12.19 -3.16
N ASN A 105 18.45 -11.20 -4.04
CA ASN A 105 19.44 -11.06 -5.11
C ASN A 105 20.53 -10.02 -4.81
N ASN A 106 20.50 -9.43 -3.63
CA ASN A 106 21.53 -8.47 -3.21
C ASN A 106 22.54 -9.11 -2.27
#